data_0a4a4988ab1ca1d2488a18dfb6a0a6aa
#
_entry.id   0a4a4988ab1ca1d2488a18dfb6a0a6aa
#
_cell.length_a   1.000
_cell.length_b   1.000
_cell.length_c   1.000
_cell.angle_alpha   90.00
_cell.angle_beta   90.00
_cell.angle_gamma   90.00
#
_symmetry.space_group_name_H-M   'P 1'
#
loop_
_entity.id
_entity.type
_entity.pdbx_description
1 polymer ?
#
loop_
_entity_poly.entity_id
_entity_poly.type
_entity_poly.pdbx_seq_one_letter_code
_entity_poly.pdbx_strand_id
1 'polypeptide(L)'
;MMAADEPGASARPPTPPSQEASDWAGRRRAAADERARMLRARQDAEHARAARIVGLFVRVARAEGLAPEPLRVQGYGGGARTSLRGWYLRADRTVAIDVDGRFYILSKPLTVRERLFGAAPDAEPVPMTIGEGGRDGDVVPLRFALDRLLPGWESRSPEPLA
;
A
#
# COMPACT_ATOMS: atom_id res chain seq x y z
N MET A 1 64.05 -35.31 -14.59
CA MET A 1 63.83 -34.09 -15.31
C MET A 1 62.76 -33.28 -14.57
N MET A 2 63.17 -32.27 -13.94
CA MET A 2 62.71 -31.31 -13.00
C MET A 2 61.26 -30.84 -13.20
N ALA A 3 60.42 -31.14 -12.20
CA ALA A 3 59.16 -30.48 -11.99
C ALA A 3 59.42 -29.21 -11.19
N ALA A 4 59.05 -28.06 -11.73
CA ALA A 4 59.08 -26.78 -11.04
C ALA A 4 57.91 -26.71 -10.05
N ASP A 5 58.28 -26.52 -8.81
CA ASP A 5 57.40 -26.23 -7.69
C ASP A 5 56.92 -24.79 -7.78
N GLU A 6 55.63 -24.60 -7.98
CA GLU A 6 55.03 -23.26 -7.90
C GLU A 6 54.63 -22.98 -6.45
N PRO A 7 55.13 -21.89 -5.85
CA PRO A 7 54.75 -21.58 -4.45
C PRO A 7 53.33 -21.00 -4.43
N GLY A 8 52.47 -21.67 -3.67
CA GLY A 8 51.08 -21.27 -3.40
C GLY A 8 50.98 -19.83 -2.96
N ALA A 9 50.12 -19.09 -3.65
CA ALA A 9 49.71 -17.75 -3.28
C ALA A 9 49.00 -17.80 -1.92
N SER A 10 49.75 -17.45 -0.88
CA SER A 10 49.20 -17.25 0.47
C SER A 10 48.20 -16.09 0.43
N ALA A 11 46.92 -16.42 0.48
CA ALA A 11 45.86 -15.43 0.61
C ALA A 11 46.07 -14.66 1.92
N ARG A 12 46.44 -13.40 1.79
CA ARG A 12 46.60 -12.48 2.90
C ARG A 12 45.25 -12.35 3.63
N PRO A 13 45.16 -12.59 4.93
CA PRO A 13 43.91 -12.40 5.66
C PRO A 13 43.43 -10.94 5.51
N PRO A 14 42.12 -10.69 5.41
CA PRO A 14 41.60 -9.34 5.27
C PRO A 14 42.01 -8.49 6.45
N THR A 15 42.70 -7.37 6.20
CA THR A 15 43.12 -6.42 7.24
C THR A 15 41.86 -5.88 7.91
N PRO A 16 41.73 -5.91 9.23
CA PRO A 16 40.59 -5.34 9.92
C PRO A 16 40.48 -3.85 9.60
N PRO A 17 39.25 -3.32 9.40
CA PRO A 17 39.06 -1.91 9.10
C PRO A 17 39.66 -1.04 10.19
N SER A 18 40.32 0.06 9.80
CA SER A 18 40.84 1.03 10.76
C SER A 18 39.69 1.59 11.62
N GLN A 19 39.99 2.02 12.83
CA GLN A 19 39.00 2.55 13.78
C GLN A 19 38.21 3.70 13.16
N GLU A 20 38.86 4.57 12.39
CA GLU A 20 38.21 5.65 11.62
C GLU A 20 37.22 5.15 10.56
N ALA A 21 37.55 4.06 9.86
CA ALA A 21 36.69 3.44 8.87
C ALA A 21 35.44 2.81 9.51
N SER A 22 35.58 2.20 10.70
CA SER A 22 34.46 1.64 11.47
C SER A 22 33.55 2.75 12.01
N ASP A 23 34.12 3.85 12.52
CA ASP A 23 33.37 5.01 13.02
C ASP A 23 32.63 5.71 11.89
N TRP A 24 33.26 5.85 10.73
CA TRP A 24 32.61 6.41 9.54
C TRP A 24 31.46 5.52 9.03
N ALA A 25 31.66 4.19 9.00
CA ALA A 25 30.61 3.24 8.65
C ALA A 25 29.45 3.27 9.67
N GLY A 26 29.75 3.44 10.96
CA GLY A 26 28.78 3.63 12.02
C GLY A 26 27.92 4.88 11.83
N ARG A 27 28.55 6.03 11.56
CA ARG A 27 27.85 7.30 11.27
C ARG A 27 26.95 7.19 10.04
N ARG A 28 27.42 6.55 8.97
CA ARG A 28 26.60 6.34 7.75
C ARG A 28 25.38 5.48 8.01
N ARG A 29 25.52 4.39 8.78
CA ARG A 29 24.39 3.52 9.19
C ARG A 29 23.38 4.30 10.02
N ALA A 30 23.84 5.02 11.05
CA ALA A 30 22.97 5.85 11.88
C ALA A 30 22.20 6.90 11.07
N ALA A 31 22.86 7.57 10.11
CA ALA A 31 22.21 8.53 9.22
C ALA A 31 21.20 7.87 8.26
N ALA A 32 21.48 6.65 7.78
CA ALA A 32 20.56 5.89 6.95
C ALA A 32 19.33 5.43 7.75
N ASP A 33 19.54 4.96 8.98
CA ASP A 33 18.45 4.55 9.89
C ASP A 33 17.54 5.73 10.25
N GLU A 34 18.14 6.90 10.49
CA GLU A 34 17.37 8.12 10.77
C GLU A 34 16.51 8.53 9.58
N ARG A 35 17.09 8.54 8.37
CA ARG A 35 16.31 8.82 7.14
C ARG A 35 15.19 7.81 6.92
N ALA A 36 15.45 6.53 7.19
CA ALA A 36 14.44 5.48 7.06
C ALA A 36 13.30 5.66 8.09
N ARG A 37 13.61 6.08 9.32
CA ARG A 37 12.60 6.41 10.34
C ARG A 37 11.75 7.61 9.93
N MET A 38 12.39 8.69 9.48
CA MET A 38 11.68 9.88 9.01
C MET A 38 10.76 9.59 7.82
N LEU A 39 11.21 8.77 6.87
CA LEU A 39 10.42 8.36 5.71
C LEU A 39 9.18 7.56 6.14
N ARG A 40 9.37 6.57 7.03
CA ARG A 40 8.24 5.78 7.58
C ARG A 40 7.25 6.66 8.33
N ALA A 41 7.72 7.52 9.22
CA ALA A 41 6.86 8.45 9.96
C ALA A 41 6.03 9.35 9.02
N ARG A 42 6.62 9.80 7.91
CA ARG A 42 5.92 10.59 6.89
C ARG A 42 4.85 9.76 6.17
N GLN A 43 5.17 8.52 5.79
CA GLN A 43 4.21 7.60 5.18
C GLN A 43 3.05 7.27 6.12
N ASP A 44 3.34 6.99 7.38
CA ASP A 44 2.32 6.71 8.40
C ASP A 44 1.39 7.91 8.62
N ALA A 45 1.94 9.11 8.66
CA ALA A 45 1.14 10.35 8.76
C ALA A 45 0.25 10.56 7.53
N GLU A 46 0.75 10.25 6.34
CA GLU A 46 -0.02 10.32 5.09
C GLU A 46 -1.17 9.30 5.07
N HIS A 47 -0.90 8.06 5.45
CA HIS A 47 -1.94 7.01 5.56
C HIS A 47 -2.99 7.37 6.61
N ALA A 48 -2.58 7.89 7.77
CA ALA A 48 -3.52 8.33 8.81
C ALA A 48 -4.42 9.48 8.32
N ARG A 49 -3.86 10.43 7.56
CA ARG A 49 -4.64 11.51 6.94
C ARG A 49 -5.64 10.96 5.91
N ALA A 50 -5.20 10.04 5.05
CA ALA A 50 -6.06 9.41 4.05
C ALA A 50 -7.19 8.62 4.73
N ALA A 51 -6.89 7.85 5.77
CA ALA A 51 -7.88 7.08 6.52
C ALA A 51 -8.92 8.01 7.19
N ARG A 52 -8.51 9.17 7.70
CA ARG A 52 -9.44 10.18 8.23
C ARG A 52 -10.38 10.70 7.15
N ILE A 53 -9.88 11.00 5.96
CA ILE A 53 -10.68 11.46 4.81
C ILE A 53 -11.74 10.40 4.46
N VAL A 54 -11.35 9.14 4.36
CA VAL A 54 -12.29 8.03 4.11
C VAL A 54 -13.33 7.90 5.23
N GLY A 55 -12.92 8.01 6.48
CA GLY A 55 -13.84 7.97 7.63
C GLY A 55 -14.90 9.08 7.58
N LEU A 56 -14.51 10.29 7.19
CA LEU A 56 -15.43 11.41 6.97
C LEU A 56 -16.39 11.13 5.82
N PHE A 57 -15.88 10.64 4.70
CA PHE A 57 -16.71 10.24 3.56
C PHE A 57 -17.76 9.18 3.97
N VAL A 58 -17.35 8.12 4.66
CA VAL A 58 -18.27 7.05 5.10
C VAL A 58 -19.39 7.60 5.98
N ARG A 59 -19.10 8.56 6.86
CA ARG A 59 -20.14 9.21 7.67
C ARG A 59 -21.17 9.96 6.81
N VAL A 60 -20.70 10.72 5.83
CA VAL A 60 -21.60 11.43 4.89
C VAL A 60 -22.38 10.43 4.03
N ALA A 61 -21.71 9.43 3.49
CA ALA A 61 -22.33 8.41 2.65
C ALA A 61 -23.47 7.66 3.40
N ARG A 62 -23.26 7.33 4.67
CA ARG A 62 -24.28 6.72 5.52
C ARG A 62 -25.45 7.68 5.79
N ALA A 63 -25.14 8.93 6.12
CA ALA A 63 -26.17 9.95 6.40
C ALA A 63 -27.06 10.22 5.18
N GLU A 64 -26.51 10.16 3.98
CA GLU A 64 -27.24 10.38 2.72
C GLU A 64 -27.81 9.09 2.11
N GLY A 65 -27.62 7.95 2.74
CA GLY A 65 -28.19 6.69 2.26
C GLY A 65 -27.50 6.16 0.98
N LEU A 66 -26.22 6.50 0.75
CA LEU A 66 -25.47 5.93 -0.38
C LEU A 66 -25.32 4.42 -0.18
N ALA A 67 -26.05 3.64 -0.97
CA ALA A 67 -26.13 2.20 -0.81
C ALA A 67 -24.77 1.52 -1.10
N PRO A 68 -24.20 0.73 -0.15
CA PRO A 68 -23.03 -0.06 -0.43
C PRO A 68 -23.37 -1.30 -1.25
N GLU A 69 -22.50 -1.66 -2.20
CA GLU A 69 -22.65 -2.89 -2.99
C GLU A 69 -21.78 -4.03 -2.47
N PRO A 70 -22.10 -5.30 -2.79
CA PRO A 70 -21.22 -6.43 -2.47
C PRO A 70 -19.90 -6.32 -3.23
N LEU A 71 -18.79 -6.38 -2.51
CA LEU A 71 -17.46 -6.31 -3.12
C LEU A 71 -16.99 -7.68 -3.61
N ARG A 72 -16.27 -7.70 -4.71
CA ARG A 72 -15.74 -8.92 -5.33
C ARG A 72 -14.27 -8.75 -5.67
N VAL A 73 -13.46 -9.76 -5.39
CA VAL A 73 -12.09 -9.81 -5.87
C VAL A 73 -12.08 -10.14 -7.36
N GLN A 74 -11.31 -9.37 -8.13
CA GLN A 74 -11.09 -9.60 -9.55
C GLN A 74 -9.87 -10.49 -9.74
N GLY A 75 -9.96 -11.50 -10.59
CA GLY A 75 -8.87 -12.42 -10.88
C GLY A 75 -8.86 -12.83 -12.35
N TYR A 76 -7.75 -13.37 -12.80
CA TYR A 76 -7.65 -13.96 -14.15
C TYR A 76 -8.66 -15.11 -14.29
N GLY A 77 -9.54 -15.02 -15.30
CA GLY A 77 -10.55 -16.04 -15.56
C GLY A 77 -11.75 -16.03 -14.61
N GLY A 78 -12.03 -14.89 -13.95
CA GLY A 78 -13.22 -14.69 -13.13
C GLY A 78 -12.93 -14.13 -11.74
N GLY A 79 -13.97 -13.64 -11.06
CA GLY A 79 -13.89 -13.05 -9.73
C GLY A 79 -14.36 -14.00 -8.64
N ALA A 80 -14.02 -13.68 -7.39
CA ALA A 80 -14.51 -14.34 -6.19
C ALA A 80 -15.40 -13.41 -5.36
N ARG A 81 -16.42 -13.98 -4.74
CA ARG A 81 -17.27 -13.27 -3.78
C ARG A 81 -16.49 -13.00 -2.50
N THR A 82 -16.82 -11.91 -1.82
CA THR A 82 -16.35 -11.63 -0.46
C THR A 82 -17.54 -11.43 0.47
N SER A 83 -17.30 -11.40 1.77
CA SER A 83 -18.30 -10.98 2.78
C SER A 83 -18.41 -9.46 2.90
N LEU A 84 -17.57 -8.70 2.17
CA LEU A 84 -17.47 -7.25 2.28
C LEU A 84 -18.55 -6.55 1.48
N ARG A 85 -19.02 -5.43 2.00
CA ARG A 85 -19.88 -4.46 1.32
C ARG A 85 -19.24 -3.08 1.39
N GLY A 86 -19.35 -2.29 0.32
CA GLY A 86 -18.74 -0.98 0.27
C GLY A 86 -18.88 -0.32 -1.09
N TRP A 87 -17.91 0.49 -1.46
CA TRP A 87 -17.92 1.29 -2.69
C TRP A 87 -16.62 1.13 -3.45
N TYR A 88 -16.71 0.89 -4.74
CA TYR A 88 -15.53 0.83 -5.62
C TYR A 88 -15.02 2.24 -5.90
N LEU A 89 -13.73 2.45 -5.69
CA LEU A 89 -13.05 3.73 -5.94
C LEU A 89 -12.58 3.88 -7.39
N ARG A 90 -12.53 2.78 -8.14
CA ARG A 90 -12.16 2.75 -9.56
C ARG A 90 -13.24 2.06 -10.39
N ALA A 91 -13.37 2.50 -11.65
CA ALA A 91 -14.32 1.92 -12.59
C ALA A 91 -14.03 0.46 -12.95
N ASP A 92 -12.74 0.06 -12.93
CA ASP A 92 -12.29 -1.31 -13.15
C ASP A 92 -12.56 -2.26 -11.97
N ARG A 93 -13.11 -1.74 -10.86
CA ARG A 93 -13.46 -2.50 -9.64
C ARG A 93 -12.29 -3.19 -8.95
N THR A 94 -11.08 -2.70 -9.18
CA THR A 94 -9.86 -3.26 -8.57
C THR A 94 -9.55 -2.72 -7.18
N VAL A 95 -10.19 -1.61 -6.79
CA VAL A 95 -9.95 -0.92 -5.52
C VAL A 95 -11.27 -0.48 -4.92
N ALA A 96 -11.44 -0.69 -3.62
CA ALA A 96 -12.66 -0.33 -2.90
C ALA A 96 -12.39 0.07 -1.45
N ILE A 97 -13.39 0.70 -0.83
CA ILE A 97 -13.50 0.87 0.63
C ILE A 97 -14.75 0.14 1.12
N ASP A 98 -14.67 -0.45 2.30
CA ASP A 98 -15.84 -1.06 2.94
C ASP A 98 -16.67 -0.02 3.71
N VAL A 99 -17.79 -0.48 4.28
CA VAL A 99 -18.68 0.35 5.08
C VAL A 99 -18.03 0.89 6.37
N ASP A 100 -16.92 0.34 6.80
CA ASP A 100 -16.15 0.79 7.97
C ASP A 100 -14.98 1.70 7.58
N GLY A 101 -14.79 1.97 6.29
CA GLY A 101 -13.72 2.82 5.77
C GLY A 101 -12.38 2.12 5.63
N ARG A 102 -12.34 0.79 5.65
CA ARG A 102 -11.12 0.03 5.35
C ARG A 102 -10.92 -0.03 3.85
N PHE A 103 -9.67 0.07 3.43
CA PHE A 103 -9.27 0.07 2.03
C PHE A 103 -8.82 -1.31 1.57
N TYR A 104 -9.20 -1.71 0.36
CA TYR A 104 -8.90 -3.02 -0.19
C TYR A 104 -8.43 -2.93 -1.64
N ILE A 105 -7.37 -3.66 -1.97
CA ILE A 105 -6.99 -3.98 -3.33
C ILE A 105 -7.66 -5.30 -3.69
N LEU A 106 -8.56 -5.24 -4.66
CA LEU A 106 -9.42 -6.36 -5.04
C LEU A 106 -8.95 -7.08 -6.32
N SER A 107 -7.78 -6.73 -6.84
CA SER A 107 -7.16 -7.44 -7.96
C SER A 107 -6.02 -8.32 -7.46
N LYS A 108 -6.21 -9.64 -7.49
CA LYS A 108 -5.17 -10.61 -7.11
C LYS A 108 -5.39 -11.94 -7.84
N PRO A 109 -4.33 -12.76 -7.97
CA PRO A 109 -4.50 -14.15 -8.37
C PRO A 109 -5.42 -14.86 -7.38
N LEU A 110 -6.41 -15.61 -7.90
CA LEU A 110 -7.36 -16.36 -7.09
C LEU A 110 -7.05 -17.86 -7.17
N THR A 111 -7.04 -18.51 -6.04
CA THR A 111 -7.01 -19.97 -5.94
C THR A 111 -8.36 -20.56 -6.35
N VAL A 112 -8.38 -21.85 -6.72
CA VAL A 112 -9.62 -22.58 -7.04
C VAL A 112 -10.58 -22.55 -5.84
N ARG A 113 -10.05 -22.68 -4.62
CA ARG A 113 -10.84 -22.62 -3.39
C ARG A 113 -11.51 -21.25 -3.21
N GLU A 114 -10.78 -20.15 -3.41
CA GLU A 114 -11.34 -18.79 -3.31
C GLU A 114 -12.44 -18.53 -4.35
N ARG A 115 -12.30 -19.10 -5.56
CA ARG A 115 -13.34 -19.00 -6.59
C ARG A 115 -14.63 -19.73 -6.21
N LEU A 116 -14.52 -20.86 -5.55
CA LEU A 116 -15.67 -21.68 -5.15
C LEU A 116 -16.33 -21.20 -3.85
N PHE A 117 -15.51 -20.89 -2.85
CA PHE A 117 -16.00 -20.58 -1.49
C PHE A 117 -15.95 -19.09 -1.13
N GLY A 118 -15.34 -18.25 -1.96
CA GLY A 118 -15.16 -16.83 -1.71
C GLY A 118 -13.76 -16.49 -1.21
N ALA A 119 -13.39 -15.24 -1.37
CA ALA A 119 -12.09 -14.67 -0.95
C ALA A 119 -12.27 -13.74 0.25
N ALA A 120 -11.26 -13.71 1.10
CA ALA A 120 -11.15 -12.77 2.22
C ALA A 120 -9.90 -11.89 1.98
N PRO A 121 -10.02 -10.76 1.28
CA PRO A 121 -8.90 -9.84 1.10
C PRO A 121 -8.55 -9.16 2.41
N ASP A 122 -7.26 -8.91 2.63
CA ASP A 122 -6.78 -8.13 3.76
C ASP A 122 -6.96 -6.62 3.49
N ALA A 123 -7.20 -5.87 4.56
CA ALA A 123 -7.25 -4.42 4.47
C ALA A 123 -5.83 -3.84 4.34
N GLU A 124 -5.69 -2.86 3.45
CA GLU A 124 -4.43 -2.16 3.19
C GLU A 124 -4.49 -0.73 3.76
N PRO A 125 -3.34 -0.10 4.04
CA PRO A 125 -3.31 1.31 4.39
C PRO A 125 -3.92 2.17 3.28
N VAL A 126 -4.75 3.14 3.67
CA VAL A 126 -5.40 4.04 2.70
C VAL A 126 -4.35 4.94 2.04
N PRO A 127 -4.21 4.95 0.71
CA PRO A 127 -3.31 5.86 0.02
C PRO A 127 -3.98 7.21 -0.27
N MET A 128 -3.22 8.28 -0.38
CA MET A 128 -3.73 9.59 -0.84
C MET A 128 -4.01 9.61 -2.34
N THR A 129 -3.39 8.72 -3.09
CA THR A 129 -3.57 8.53 -4.53
C THR A 129 -3.79 7.06 -4.85
N ILE A 130 -4.78 6.78 -5.69
CA ILE A 130 -5.17 5.44 -6.09
C ILE A 130 -4.58 5.16 -7.47
N GLY A 131 -3.93 4.00 -7.63
CA GLY A 131 -3.31 3.61 -8.89
C GLY A 131 -1.82 3.93 -9.01
N GLU A 132 -1.18 4.44 -7.97
CA GLU A 132 0.28 4.57 -7.91
C GLU A 132 0.94 3.19 -8.06
N GLY A 133 1.65 2.98 -9.17
CA GLY A 133 2.33 1.71 -9.47
C GLY A 133 1.58 0.73 -10.37
N GLY A 134 0.37 1.06 -10.83
CA GLY A 134 -0.36 0.29 -11.84
C GLY A 134 0.19 0.50 -13.26
N ARG A 135 0.07 -0.52 -14.11
CA ARG A 135 0.53 -0.51 -15.51
C ARG A 135 -0.12 0.57 -16.38
N ASP A 136 -1.24 1.13 -15.96
CA ASP A 136 -2.09 2.00 -16.78
C ASP A 136 -1.97 3.50 -16.50
N GLY A 137 -1.02 3.92 -15.66
CA GLY A 137 -0.64 5.33 -15.49
C GLY A 137 -1.71 6.28 -14.93
N ASP A 138 -2.93 5.80 -14.71
CA ASP A 138 -4.03 6.60 -14.17
C ASP A 138 -3.93 6.73 -12.66
N VAL A 139 -3.28 7.80 -12.24
CA VAL A 139 -3.23 8.20 -10.82
C VAL A 139 -4.46 9.04 -10.51
N VAL A 140 -5.33 8.54 -9.65
CA VAL A 140 -6.54 9.22 -9.21
C VAL A 140 -6.38 9.67 -7.76
N PRO A 141 -6.43 10.98 -7.45
CA PRO A 141 -6.44 11.45 -6.07
C PRO A 141 -7.61 10.84 -5.30
N LEU A 142 -7.39 10.43 -4.05
CA LEU A 142 -8.40 9.82 -3.19
C LEU A 142 -9.69 10.67 -3.12
N ARG A 143 -9.54 11.96 -2.88
CA ARG A 143 -10.68 12.90 -2.78
C ARG A 143 -11.52 12.92 -4.05
N PHE A 144 -10.87 12.88 -5.21
CA PHE A 144 -11.55 12.84 -6.50
C PHE A 144 -12.31 11.52 -6.71
N ALA A 145 -11.73 10.39 -6.30
CA ALA A 145 -12.42 9.09 -6.36
C ALA A 145 -13.65 9.07 -5.46
N LEU A 146 -13.58 9.67 -4.27
CA LEU A 146 -14.70 9.79 -3.33
C LEU A 146 -15.77 10.76 -3.86
N ASP A 147 -15.37 11.87 -4.48
CA ASP A 147 -16.31 12.85 -5.07
C ASP A 147 -17.09 12.27 -6.25
N ARG A 148 -16.48 11.35 -7.01
CA ARG A 148 -17.20 10.61 -8.06
C ARG A 148 -18.32 9.71 -7.51
N LEU A 149 -18.17 9.16 -6.32
CA LEU A 149 -19.18 8.34 -5.65
C LEU A 149 -20.31 9.20 -5.08
N LEU A 150 -19.98 10.33 -4.52
CA LEU A 150 -20.93 11.23 -3.88
C LEU A 150 -20.48 12.69 -4.13
N PRO A 151 -20.88 13.29 -5.27
CA PRO A 151 -20.43 14.63 -5.65
C PRO A 151 -20.72 15.69 -4.57
N GLY A 152 -19.72 16.50 -4.24
CA GLY A 152 -19.81 17.55 -3.23
C GLY A 152 -19.87 17.06 -1.77
N TRP A 153 -19.51 15.82 -1.49
CA TRP A 153 -19.54 15.25 -0.14
C TRP A 153 -18.73 16.03 0.88
N GLU A 154 -17.61 16.65 0.45
CA GLU A 154 -16.72 17.42 1.33
C GLU A 154 -17.43 18.59 2.00
N SER A 155 -18.31 19.27 1.28
CA SER A 155 -19.10 20.41 1.83
C SER A 155 -20.15 19.97 2.86
N ARG A 156 -20.48 18.69 2.90
CA ARG A 156 -21.44 18.08 3.82
C ARG A 156 -20.76 17.31 4.95
N SER A 157 -19.41 17.31 4.95
CA SER A 157 -18.63 16.72 6.03
C SER A 157 -18.86 17.47 7.35
N PRO A 158 -19.07 16.77 8.48
CA PRO A 158 -19.27 17.42 9.78
C PRO A 158 -17.99 18.06 10.33
N GLU A 159 -16.85 17.75 9.74
CA GLU A 159 -15.53 18.26 10.15
C GLU A 159 -14.75 18.74 8.90
N PRO A 160 -13.91 19.78 9.05
CA PRO A 160 -13.08 20.24 7.95
C PRO A 160 -12.05 19.16 7.57
N LEU A 161 -11.80 19.03 6.28
CA LEU A 161 -10.74 18.24 5.72
C LEU A 161 -9.43 19.02 5.86
N ALA A 162 -8.63 18.68 6.84
CA ALA A 162 -7.31 19.28 7.03
C ALA A 162 -6.28 18.67 6.08
#